data_03e8b3fc80d5a723fca60e146b899538
#
_entry.id   03e8b3fc80d5a723fca60e146b899538
#
_cell.length_a   1.000
_cell.length_b   1.000
_cell.length_c   1.000
_cell.angle_alpha   90.00
_cell.angle_beta   90.00
_cell.angle_gamma   90.00
#
_symmetry.space_group_name_H-M   'P 1'
#
loop_
_entity.id
_entity.type
_entity.pdbx_description
1 polymer ?
#
loop_
_entity_poly.entity_id
_entity_poly.type
_entity_poly.pdbx_seq_one_letter_code
_entity_poly.pdbx_strand_id
1 'polypeptide(L)'
;MSPVVAVVSKRRKQLKHLAPIDAQQRLVQLWLHDKPASTRERYTRFATAFTAHLGGVGKTISQTTVEDLVEFSEVLYQRNLKEPTINTYMAAVRSLLSFAYKTGYIQFNPGAAIKLKKLDQRLHEKVLNETDIALMIRLTERTEYRYKALKVRDVLILKLLYVAGMRISELVGLRWKDFTPRDRTGQVTVVGKGNKTRHILLPEYLWVEMMEYRGDAGECDYVFPSRNGKNKPLNRQNVDPIIKDAAERAGLSEKVSCHWLRHSHATHNAERGTPVPLIQQTMGHADLATTTQYIHIRPGDSSAMHLPRV
;
A
#
# COMPACT_ATOMS: atom_id res chain seq x y z
N MET A 1 -8.61 -39.77 -3.85
CA MET A 1 -9.13 -38.40 -4.08
C MET A 1 -8.56 -37.50 -3.01
N SER A 2 -7.92 -36.40 -3.38
CA SER A 2 -7.30 -35.46 -2.44
C SER A 2 -8.38 -34.83 -1.53
N PRO A 3 -8.10 -34.63 -0.22
CA PRO A 3 -9.05 -34.03 0.72
C PRO A 3 -9.57 -32.65 0.30
N VAL A 4 -8.80 -31.92 -0.50
CA VAL A 4 -9.20 -30.61 -1.09
C VAL A 4 -10.36 -30.77 -2.07
N VAL A 5 -10.39 -31.84 -2.88
CA VAL A 5 -11.47 -32.10 -3.86
C VAL A 5 -12.77 -32.47 -3.14
N ALA A 6 -12.69 -33.20 -2.04
CA ALA A 6 -13.87 -33.58 -1.24
C ALA A 6 -14.51 -32.38 -0.54
N VAL A 7 -13.71 -31.41 -0.04
CA VAL A 7 -14.20 -30.18 0.59
C VAL A 7 -14.87 -29.27 -0.45
N VAL A 8 -14.30 -29.15 -1.63
CA VAL A 8 -14.88 -28.36 -2.74
C VAL A 8 -16.19 -28.98 -3.22
N SER A 9 -16.28 -30.30 -3.30
CA SER A 9 -17.47 -31.03 -3.73
C SER A 9 -18.63 -30.88 -2.70
N LYS A 10 -18.34 -30.98 -1.39
CA LYS A 10 -19.35 -30.73 -0.33
C LYS A 10 -19.86 -29.29 -0.33
N ARG A 11 -18.98 -28.30 -0.56
CA ARG A 11 -19.35 -26.87 -0.66
C ARG A 11 -20.18 -26.57 -1.92
N ARG A 12 -19.95 -27.26 -3.05
CA ARG A 12 -20.81 -27.18 -4.25
C ARG A 12 -22.24 -27.60 -3.97
N LYS A 13 -22.45 -28.67 -3.17
CA LYS A 13 -23.80 -29.12 -2.82
C LYS A 13 -24.53 -28.14 -1.91
N GLN A 14 -23.85 -27.51 -0.94
CA GLN A 14 -24.45 -26.53 -0.03
C GLN A 14 -24.90 -25.24 -0.73
N LEU A 15 -24.17 -24.75 -1.72
CA LEU A 15 -24.56 -23.54 -2.45
C LEU A 15 -25.76 -23.75 -3.39
N LYS A 16 -25.98 -24.99 -3.86
CA LYS A 16 -27.09 -25.32 -4.75
C LYS A 16 -28.47 -25.40 -4.07
N HIS A 17 -28.53 -25.50 -2.74
CA HIS A 17 -29.79 -25.63 -1.96
C HIS A 17 -30.25 -24.31 -1.31
N LEU A 18 -29.48 -23.23 -1.45
CA LEU A 18 -29.86 -21.92 -0.93
C LEU A 18 -30.71 -21.16 -1.96
N ALA A 19 -31.61 -20.31 -1.48
CA ALA A 19 -32.28 -19.35 -2.36
C ALA A 19 -31.22 -18.48 -3.09
N PRO A 20 -31.49 -18.03 -4.33
CA PRO A 20 -30.47 -17.33 -5.14
C PRO A 20 -29.80 -16.14 -4.44
N ILE A 21 -30.57 -15.36 -3.65
CA ILE A 21 -30.05 -14.23 -2.88
C ILE A 21 -29.13 -14.68 -1.74
N ASP A 22 -29.55 -15.72 -0.99
CA ASP A 22 -28.75 -16.28 0.10
C ASP A 22 -27.47 -16.93 -0.42
N ALA A 23 -27.55 -17.62 -1.56
CA ALA A 23 -26.40 -18.22 -2.23
C ALA A 23 -25.39 -17.16 -2.68
N GLN A 24 -25.85 -16.02 -3.20
CA GLN A 24 -25.01 -14.89 -3.61
C GLN A 24 -24.32 -14.25 -2.40
N GLN A 25 -25.03 -14.01 -1.31
CA GLN A 25 -24.43 -13.46 -0.09
C GLN A 25 -23.37 -14.41 0.47
N ARG A 26 -23.67 -15.71 0.49
CA ARG A 26 -22.74 -16.73 0.96
C ARG A 26 -21.48 -16.80 0.07
N LEU A 27 -21.62 -16.70 -1.23
CA LEU A 27 -20.50 -16.64 -2.17
C LEU A 27 -19.57 -15.46 -1.86
N VAL A 28 -20.14 -14.26 -1.67
CA VAL A 28 -19.38 -13.05 -1.34
C VAL A 28 -18.65 -13.22 0.00
N GLN A 29 -19.30 -13.77 1.02
CA GLN A 29 -18.68 -14.05 2.32
C GLN A 29 -17.48 -15.01 2.18
N LEU A 30 -17.64 -16.09 1.42
CA LEU A 30 -16.56 -17.06 1.17
C LEU A 30 -15.40 -16.46 0.40
N TRP A 31 -15.69 -15.62 -0.61
CA TRP A 31 -14.67 -14.91 -1.36
C TRP A 31 -13.88 -13.91 -0.51
N LEU A 32 -14.52 -13.33 0.51
CA LEU A 32 -13.89 -12.38 1.41
C LEU A 32 -13.12 -13.04 2.57
N HIS A 33 -13.39 -14.32 2.86
CA HIS A 33 -12.91 -15.01 4.07
C HIS A 33 -11.40 -14.89 4.28
N ASP A 34 -10.60 -15.16 3.26
CA ASP A 34 -9.13 -15.21 3.36
C ASP A 34 -8.46 -13.84 3.09
N LYS A 35 -9.25 -12.76 2.95
CA LYS A 35 -8.71 -11.43 2.69
C LYS A 35 -8.37 -10.70 4.00
N PRO A 36 -7.26 -9.94 4.04
CA PRO A 36 -6.95 -9.06 5.17
C PRO A 36 -8.09 -8.08 5.48
N ALA A 37 -8.27 -7.69 6.74
CA ALA A 37 -9.38 -6.85 7.19
C ALA A 37 -9.58 -5.59 6.35
N SER A 38 -8.51 -4.83 6.05
CA SER A 38 -8.57 -3.62 5.21
C SER A 38 -8.97 -3.89 3.75
N THR A 39 -8.59 -5.05 3.22
CA THR A 39 -9.01 -5.48 1.88
C THR A 39 -10.45 -5.95 1.90
N ARG A 40 -10.85 -6.66 2.97
CA ARG A 40 -12.22 -7.17 3.15
C ARG A 40 -13.23 -6.03 3.13
N GLU A 41 -13.03 -4.99 3.95
CA GLU A 41 -13.91 -3.82 4.01
C GLU A 41 -14.09 -3.18 2.61
N ARG A 42 -12.98 -2.91 1.94
CA ARG A 42 -13.01 -2.30 0.60
C ARG A 42 -13.70 -3.19 -0.43
N TYR A 43 -13.40 -4.49 -0.42
CA TYR A 43 -13.97 -5.45 -1.36
C TYR A 43 -15.45 -5.72 -1.09
N THR A 44 -15.88 -5.68 0.18
CA THR A 44 -17.31 -5.71 0.54
C THR A 44 -18.04 -4.56 -0.15
N ARG A 45 -17.54 -3.33 -0.03
CA ARG A 45 -18.14 -2.16 -0.69
C ARG A 45 -18.25 -2.34 -2.22
N PHE A 46 -17.21 -2.90 -2.84
CA PHE A 46 -17.22 -3.15 -4.29
C PHE A 46 -18.21 -4.23 -4.70
N ALA A 47 -18.26 -5.33 -3.96
CA ALA A 47 -19.23 -6.40 -4.19
C ALA A 47 -20.67 -5.89 -3.98
N THR A 48 -20.92 -5.13 -2.91
CA THR A 48 -22.26 -4.55 -2.64
C THR A 48 -22.69 -3.61 -3.79
N ALA A 49 -21.81 -2.78 -4.31
CA ALA A 49 -22.15 -1.89 -5.42
C ALA A 49 -22.49 -2.68 -6.68
N PHE A 50 -21.74 -3.76 -6.97
CA PHE A 50 -21.99 -4.61 -8.14
C PHE A 50 -23.27 -5.43 -7.99
N THR A 51 -23.50 -6.05 -6.84
CA THR A 51 -24.74 -6.82 -6.60
C THR A 51 -25.98 -5.94 -6.58
N ALA A 52 -25.88 -4.70 -6.10
CA ALA A 52 -26.97 -3.73 -6.18
C ALA A 52 -27.29 -3.33 -7.63
N HIS A 53 -26.26 -3.16 -8.47
CA HIS A 53 -26.43 -2.90 -9.90
C HIS A 53 -27.17 -4.07 -10.58
N LEU A 54 -26.72 -5.31 -10.38
CA LEU A 54 -27.39 -6.49 -10.91
C LEU A 54 -28.85 -6.62 -10.41
N GLY A 55 -29.08 -6.35 -9.11
CA GLY A 55 -30.41 -6.38 -8.52
C GLY A 55 -31.36 -5.35 -9.14
N GLY A 56 -30.83 -4.18 -9.55
CA GLY A 56 -31.60 -3.15 -10.26
C GLY A 56 -32.15 -3.61 -11.64
N VAL A 57 -31.51 -4.60 -12.25
CA VAL A 57 -31.96 -5.22 -13.52
C VAL A 57 -32.53 -6.64 -13.31
N GLY A 58 -32.86 -7.00 -12.06
CA GLY A 58 -33.45 -8.29 -11.72
C GLY A 58 -32.52 -9.50 -11.85
N LYS A 59 -31.19 -9.28 -11.87
CA LYS A 59 -30.18 -10.32 -12.03
C LYS A 59 -29.42 -10.61 -10.73
N THR A 60 -28.80 -11.78 -10.69
CA THR A 60 -27.87 -12.20 -9.65
C THR A 60 -26.49 -12.48 -10.24
N ILE A 61 -25.47 -12.70 -9.40
CA ILE A 61 -24.10 -13.04 -9.85
C ILE A 61 -24.11 -14.26 -10.79
N SER A 62 -25.02 -15.21 -10.61
CA SER A 62 -25.12 -16.41 -11.45
C SER A 62 -25.58 -16.13 -12.88
N GLN A 63 -26.21 -14.99 -13.13
CA GLN A 63 -26.77 -14.57 -14.41
C GLN A 63 -25.94 -13.46 -15.07
N THR A 64 -24.80 -13.10 -14.47
CA THR A 64 -23.95 -12.01 -14.97
C THR A 64 -23.42 -12.33 -16.38
N THR A 65 -23.58 -11.38 -17.27
CA THR A 65 -23.04 -11.40 -18.63
C THR A 65 -21.88 -10.40 -18.79
N VAL A 66 -21.27 -10.37 -19.97
CA VAL A 66 -20.23 -9.37 -20.27
C VAL A 66 -20.84 -7.97 -20.37
N GLU A 67 -22.04 -7.87 -20.94
CA GLU A 67 -22.79 -6.64 -21.08
C GLU A 67 -23.06 -5.99 -19.71
N ASP A 68 -23.48 -6.77 -18.71
CA ASP A 68 -23.71 -6.26 -17.33
C ASP A 68 -22.42 -5.65 -16.74
N LEU A 69 -21.24 -6.17 -17.10
CA LEU A 69 -19.97 -5.61 -16.64
C LEU A 69 -19.61 -4.31 -17.34
N VAL A 70 -19.94 -4.19 -18.62
CA VAL A 70 -19.77 -2.94 -19.39
C VAL A 70 -20.70 -1.87 -18.82
N GLU A 71 -22.00 -2.18 -18.66
CA GLU A 71 -22.98 -1.26 -18.06
C GLU A 71 -22.59 -0.83 -16.65
N PHE A 72 -22.11 -1.77 -15.80
CA PHE A 72 -21.62 -1.42 -14.49
C PHE A 72 -20.43 -0.46 -14.53
N SER A 73 -19.52 -0.66 -15.48
CA SER A 73 -18.40 0.27 -15.71
C SER A 73 -18.90 1.66 -16.08
N GLU A 74 -19.90 1.76 -16.96
CA GLU A 74 -20.51 3.03 -17.38
C GLU A 74 -21.19 3.74 -16.21
N VAL A 75 -21.93 3.01 -15.36
CA VAL A 75 -22.51 3.56 -14.13
C VAL A 75 -21.44 4.15 -13.21
N LEU A 76 -20.26 3.52 -13.11
CA LEU A 76 -19.14 4.04 -12.31
C LEU A 76 -18.58 5.34 -12.93
N TYR A 77 -18.53 5.47 -14.28
CA TYR A 77 -18.15 6.71 -14.97
C TYR A 77 -19.18 7.81 -14.72
N GLN A 78 -20.47 7.51 -14.81
CA GLN A 78 -21.55 8.48 -14.55
C GLN A 78 -21.52 9.02 -13.12
N ARG A 79 -20.97 8.26 -12.15
CA ARG A 79 -20.71 8.71 -10.78
C ARG A 79 -19.48 9.60 -10.64
N ASN A 80 -18.88 10.04 -11.76
CA ASN A 80 -17.66 10.86 -11.79
C ASN A 80 -16.47 10.25 -11.03
N LEU A 81 -16.37 8.91 -10.95
CA LEU A 81 -15.24 8.25 -10.35
C LEU A 81 -14.02 8.33 -11.29
N LYS A 82 -12.85 8.54 -10.69
CA LYS A 82 -11.59 8.57 -11.45
C LYS A 82 -11.24 7.17 -11.97
N GLU A 83 -10.63 7.08 -13.14
CA GLU A 83 -10.19 5.85 -13.80
C GLU A 83 -9.48 4.84 -12.88
N PRO A 84 -8.52 5.24 -12.00
CA PRO A 84 -7.90 4.29 -11.07
C PRO A 84 -8.89 3.67 -10.09
N THR A 85 -9.92 4.40 -9.71
CA THR A 85 -10.98 3.91 -8.81
C THR A 85 -11.86 2.90 -9.54
N ILE A 86 -12.29 3.23 -10.77
CA ILE A 86 -13.08 2.31 -11.62
C ILE A 86 -12.31 1.01 -11.85
N ASN A 87 -11.03 1.08 -12.22
CA ASN A 87 -10.18 -0.10 -12.35
C ASN A 87 -10.14 -0.95 -11.09
N THR A 88 -10.14 -0.32 -9.92
CA THR A 88 -10.14 -1.05 -8.64
C THR A 88 -11.47 -1.78 -8.40
N TYR A 89 -12.60 -1.15 -8.74
CA TYR A 89 -13.92 -1.79 -8.71
C TYR A 89 -13.96 -2.98 -9.66
N MET A 90 -13.59 -2.77 -10.91
CA MET A 90 -13.60 -3.81 -11.95
C MET A 90 -12.65 -4.97 -11.64
N ALA A 91 -11.47 -4.70 -11.07
CA ALA A 91 -10.54 -5.74 -10.61
C ALA A 91 -11.15 -6.59 -9.48
N ALA A 92 -11.85 -5.98 -8.55
CA ALA A 92 -12.53 -6.71 -7.47
C ALA A 92 -13.68 -7.57 -8.00
N VAL A 93 -14.50 -7.03 -8.92
CA VAL A 93 -15.60 -7.77 -9.57
C VAL A 93 -15.05 -8.94 -10.38
N ARG A 94 -13.99 -8.75 -11.17
CA ARG A 94 -13.31 -9.84 -11.89
C ARG A 94 -12.80 -10.93 -10.94
N SER A 95 -12.23 -10.53 -9.80
CA SER A 95 -11.78 -11.47 -8.76
C SER A 95 -12.94 -12.25 -8.15
N LEU A 96 -14.09 -11.61 -7.91
CA LEU A 96 -15.31 -12.27 -7.41
C LEU A 96 -15.85 -13.27 -8.44
N LEU A 97 -15.97 -12.88 -9.70
CA LEU A 97 -16.45 -13.76 -10.77
C LEU A 97 -15.49 -14.93 -11.03
N SER A 98 -14.18 -14.69 -10.96
CA SER A 98 -13.18 -15.76 -11.05
C SER A 98 -13.32 -16.75 -9.88
N PHE A 99 -13.60 -16.28 -8.67
CA PHE A 99 -13.87 -17.13 -7.52
C PHE A 99 -15.19 -17.89 -7.70
N ALA A 100 -16.25 -17.24 -8.17
CA ALA A 100 -17.53 -17.85 -8.46
C ALA A 100 -17.40 -18.99 -9.50
N TYR A 101 -16.61 -18.76 -10.54
CA TYR A 101 -16.32 -19.78 -11.56
C TYR A 101 -15.53 -20.96 -10.97
N LYS A 102 -14.44 -20.69 -10.24
CA LYS A 102 -13.61 -21.72 -9.62
C LYS A 102 -14.36 -22.59 -8.59
N THR A 103 -15.36 -22.02 -7.93
CA THR A 103 -16.22 -22.74 -6.98
C THR A 103 -17.43 -23.41 -7.64
N GLY A 104 -17.62 -23.22 -8.95
CA GLY A 104 -18.73 -23.78 -9.72
C GLY A 104 -20.06 -23.12 -9.44
N TYR A 105 -20.05 -21.90 -8.90
CA TYR A 105 -21.26 -21.10 -8.71
C TYR A 105 -21.78 -20.56 -10.05
N ILE A 106 -20.87 -20.20 -10.97
CA ILE A 106 -21.17 -19.86 -12.37
C ILE A 106 -20.49 -20.86 -13.30
N GLN A 107 -21.08 -21.09 -14.48
CA GLN A 107 -20.54 -22.02 -15.48
C GLN A 107 -19.54 -21.35 -16.42
N PHE A 108 -19.62 -20.03 -16.57
CA PHE A 108 -18.78 -19.20 -17.42
C PHE A 108 -18.31 -17.98 -16.61
N ASN A 109 -17.08 -17.51 -16.86
CA ASN A 109 -16.53 -16.32 -16.20
C ASN A 109 -16.54 -15.11 -17.16
N PRO A 110 -17.58 -14.26 -17.14
CA PRO A 110 -17.64 -13.08 -18.01
C PRO A 110 -16.55 -12.05 -17.68
N GLY A 111 -16.06 -12.04 -16.44
CA GLY A 111 -14.96 -11.16 -16.02
C GLY A 111 -13.64 -11.41 -16.74
N ALA A 112 -13.44 -12.58 -17.37
CA ALA A 112 -12.25 -12.88 -18.15
C ALA A 112 -12.15 -12.05 -19.42
N ALA A 113 -13.29 -11.66 -20.02
CA ALA A 113 -13.35 -10.85 -21.24
C ALA A 113 -13.02 -9.37 -20.99
N ILE A 114 -13.18 -8.89 -19.74
CA ILE A 114 -12.98 -7.47 -19.44
C ILE A 114 -11.49 -7.17 -19.25
N LYS A 115 -10.96 -6.26 -20.05
CA LYS A 115 -9.61 -5.73 -19.90
C LYS A 115 -9.65 -4.47 -19.03
N LEU A 116 -8.83 -4.44 -17.98
CA LEU A 116 -8.63 -3.22 -17.20
C LEU A 116 -7.79 -2.24 -18.00
N LYS A 117 -8.14 -0.96 -17.93
CA LYS A 117 -7.37 0.07 -18.63
C LYS A 117 -5.97 0.17 -18.03
N LYS A 118 -4.96 0.24 -18.87
CA LYS A 118 -3.60 0.56 -18.44
C LYS A 118 -3.60 2.01 -17.95
N LEU A 119 -3.28 2.19 -16.68
CA LEU A 119 -3.11 3.52 -16.11
C LEU A 119 -1.68 3.97 -16.34
N ASP A 120 -1.52 5.17 -16.85
CA ASP A 120 -0.21 5.82 -16.89
C ASP A 120 0.20 6.14 -15.45
N GLN A 121 1.19 5.42 -14.96
CA GLN A 121 1.75 5.66 -13.62
C GLN A 121 2.85 6.73 -13.77
N ARG A 122 2.46 7.99 -13.80
CA ARG A 122 3.39 9.12 -13.79
C ARG A 122 4.09 9.22 -12.43
N LEU A 123 4.94 8.23 -12.16
CA LEU A 123 5.67 8.15 -10.88
C LEU A 123 6.68 9.30 -10.75
N HIS A 124 7.26 9.77 -11.87
CA HIS A 124 8.19 10.90 -11.88
C HIS A 124 7.54 12.20 -11.36
N GLU A 125 6.23 12.39 -11.54
CA GLU A 125 5.50 13.54 -10.99
C GLU A 125 5.34 13.47 -9.46
N LYS A 126 5.69 12.35 -8.83
CA LYS A 126 5.53 12.08 -7.39
C LYS A 126 6.87 11.96 -6.66
N VAL A 127 7.92 12.50 -7.25
CA VAL A 127 9.25 12.55 -6.66
C VAL A 127 9.55 14.00 -6.27
N LEU A 128 9.92 14.21 -5.02
CA LEU A 128 10.39 15.50 -4.51
C LEU A 128 11.91 15.58 -4.72
N ASN A 129 12.43 16.77 -4.95
CA ASN A 129 13.87 16.99 -4.97
C ASN A 129 14.46 16.84 -3.55
N GLU A 130 15.73 16.52 -3.44
CA GLU A 130 16.42 16.41 -2.15
C GLU A 130 16.40 17.71 -1.36
N THR A 131 16.54 18.84 -2.06
CA THR A 131 16.47 20.19 -1.49
C THR A 131 15.10 20.48 -0.88
N ASP A 132 14.02 20.03 -1.52
CA ASP A 132 12.65 20.20 -1.04
C ASP A 132 12.42 19.38 0.23
N ILE A 133 12.90 18.13 0.24
CA ILE A 133 12.78 17.26 1.43
C ILE A 133 13.60 17.82 2.59
N ALA A 134 14.83 18.27 2.33
CA ALA A 134 15.66 18.91 3.34
C ALA A 134 15.00 20.18 3.88
N LEU A 135 14.34 20.95 3.02
CA LEU A 135 13.59 22.16 3.41
C LEU A 135 12.38 21.80 4.30
N MET A 136 11.59 20.78 3.91
CA MET A 136 10.47 20.28 4.71
C MET A 136 10.91 19.92 6.14
N ILE A 137 11.99 19.14 6.26
CA ILE A 137 12.55 18.71 7.54
C ILE A 137 13.02 19.92 8.36
N ARG A 138 13.86 20.78 7.75
CA ARG A 138 14.43 21.96 8.42
C ARG A 138 13.37 22.94 8.89
N LEU A 139 12.35 23.21 8.09
CA LEU A 139 11.26 24.11 8.50
C LEU A 139 10.42 23.51 9.61
N THR A 140 10.21 22.18 9.60
CA THR A 140 9.54 21.48 10.71
C THR A 140 10.35 21.55 12.01
N GLU A 141 11.69 21.44 11.94
CA GLU A 141 12.61 21.61 13.09
C GLU A 141 12.56 23.02 13.66
N ARG A 142 12.39 24.06 12.82
CA ARG A 142 12.36 25.47 13.23
C ARG A 142 10.99 25.95 13.68
N THR A 143 9.93 25.27 13.32
CA THR A 143 8.57 25.65 13.68
C THR A 143 8.37 25.54 15.19
N GLU A 144 7.71 26.53 15.78
CA GLU A 144 7.30 26.47 17.17
C GLU A 144 6.09 25.55 17.33
N TYR A 145 6.23 24.59 18.21
CA TYR A 145 5.18 23.65 18.59
C TYR A 145 4.80 23.90 20.05
N ARG A 146 3.51 23.84 20.34
CA ARG A 146 3.04 23.90 21.75
C ARG A 146 3.74 22.86 22.65
N TYR A 147 4.08 21.69 22.07
CA TYR A 147 4.80 20.62 22.77
C TYR A 147 6.03 20.21 21.95
N LYS A 148 7.21 20.40 22.52
CA LYS A 148 8.50 20.07 21.89
C LYS A 148 8.57 18.60 21.40
N ALA A 149 8.02 17.67 22.19
CA ALA A 149 7.99 16.24 21.83
C ALA A 149 7.24 15.96 20.51
N LEU A 150 6.19 16.73 20.18
CA LEU A 150 5.46 16.58 18.92
C LEU A 150 6.30 17.03 17.73
N LYS A 151 7.10 18.08 17.89
CA LYS A 151 8.03 18.54 16.86
C LYS A 151 9.07 17.48 16.52
N VAL A 152 9.74 16.93 17.54
CA VAL A 152 10.74 15.86 17.36
C VAL A 152 10.09 14.66 16.69
N ARG A 153 8.91 14.24 17.13
CA ARG A 153 8.14 13.17 16.51
C ARG A 153 7.90 13.41 15.02
N ASP A 154 7.45 14.59 14.65
CA ASP A 154 7.05 14.91 13.27
C ASP A 154 8.28 14.94 12.34
N VAL A 155 9.40 15.47 12.83
CA VAL A 155 10.70 15.42 12.15
C VAL A 155 11.14 13.97 11.91
N LEU A 156 11.08 13.11 12.92
CA LEU A 156 11.48 11.71 12.82
C LEU A 156 10.57 10.92 11.87
N ILE A 157 9.27 11.24 11.81
CA ILE A 157 8.34 10.68 10.84
C ILE A 157 8.79 11.00 9.41
N LEU A 158 9.11 12.26 9.12
CA LEU A 158 9.63 12.68 7.81
C LEU A 158 10.92 11.93 7.46
N LYS A 159 11.88 11.91 8.39
CA LYS A 159 13.17 11.23 8.22
C LYS A 159 13.02 9.73 7.96
N LEU A 160 12.19 9.01 8.72
CA LEU A 160 11.98 7.57 8.53
C LEU A 160 11.26 7.25 7.21
N LEU A 161 10.28 8.08 6.80
CA LEU A 161 9.60 7.90 5.51
C LEU A 161 10.55 8.06 4.33
N TYR A 162 11.48 9.02 4.41
CA TYR A 162 12.44 9.29 3.35
C TYR A 162 13.71 8.44 3.46
N VAL A 163 14.42 8.49 4.59
CA VAL A 163 15.74 7.84 4.73
C VAL A 163 15.62 6.32 4.79
N ALA A 164 14.60 5.79 5.48
CA ALA A 164 14.36 4.36 5.58
C ALA A 164 13.34 3.84 4.55
N GLY A 165 12.74 4.71 3.74
CA GLY A 165 11.79 4.33 2.71
C GLY A 165 10.57 3.53 3.20
N MET A 166 10.13 3.74 4.44
CA MET A 166 9.06 2.96 5.07
C MET A 166 7.69 3.25 4.47
N ARG A 167 6.81 2.25 4.52
CA ARG A 167 5.38 2.48 4.30
C ARG A 167 4.76 3.10 5.54
N ILE A 168 3.77 3.98 5.37
CA ILE A 168 3.04 4.57 6.51
C ILE A 168 2.50 3.52 7.48
N SER A 169 2.05 2.36 6.96
CA SER A 169 1.56 1.26 7.80
C SER A 169 2.62 0.59 8.65
N GLU A 170 3.82 0.57 8.17
CA GLU A 170 4.98 0.03 8.88
C GLU A 170 5.43 1.03 9.94
N LEU A 171 5.56 2.30 9.56
CA LEU A 171 5.96 3.38 10.45
C LEU A 171 5.07 3.49 11.69
N VAL A 172 3.74 3.54 11.52
CA VAL A 172 2.82 3.68 12.67
C VAL A 172 2.78 2.44 13.55
N GLY A 173 3.15 1.27 13.02
CA GLY A 173 3.18 0.02 13.77
C GLY A 173 4.46 -0.25 14.54
N LEU A 174 5.50 0.58 14.37
CA LEU A 174 6.81 0.39 15.00
C LEU A 174 6.72 0.40 16.52
N ARG A 175 7.46 -0.53 17.13
CA ARG A 175 7.73 -0.60 18.56
C ARG A 175 9.22 -0.51 18.82
N TRP A 176 9.61 -0.11 20.01
CA TRP A 176 11.03 0.01 20.36
C TRP A 176 11.79 -1.31 20.30
N LYS A 177 11.14 -2.44 20.55
CA LYS A 177 11.72 -3.78 20.37
C LYS A 177 12.12 -4.09 18.92
N ASP A 178 11.60 -3.34 17.93
CA ASP A 178 11.92 -3.53 16.52
C ASP A 178 13.27 -2.88 16.16
N PHE A 179 13.85 -2.10 17.08
CA PHE A 179 15.13 -1.40 16.94
C PHE A 179 16.25 -2.17 17.63
N THR A 180 17.29 -2.50 16.88
CA THR A 180 18.45 -3.25 17.39
C THR A 180 19.73 -2.47 17.12
N PRO A 181 20.62 -2.25 18.12
CA PRO A 181 21.89 -1.58 17.90
C PRO A 181 22.80 -2.42 16.99
N ARG A 182 23.61 -1.74 16.19
CA ARG A 182 24.61 -2.30 15.29
C ARG A 182 25.83 -1.38 15.27
N ASP A 183 26.84 -1.70 16.05
CA ASP A 183 28.04 -0.87 16.26
C ASP A 183 27.67 0.60 16.55
N ARG A 184 28.05 1.53 15.66
CA ARG A 184 27.67 2.94 15.76
C ARG A 184 26.34 3.30 15.11
N THR A 185 25.68 2.34 14.49
CA THR A 185 24.43 2.52 13.76
C THR A 185 23.32 1.72 14.43
N GLY A 186 22.16 1.63 13.80
CA GLY A 186 21.07 0.79 14.25
C GLY A 186 20.35 0.12 13.09
N GLN A 187 19.59 -0.89 13.44
CA GLN A 187 18.76 -1.61 12.52
C GLN A 187 17.32 -1.54 13.00
N VAL A 188 16.39 -1.30 12.09
CA VAL A 188 14.95 -1.45 12.35
C VAL A 188 14.43 -2.66 11.58
N THR A 189 13.68 -3.49 12.28
CA THR A 189 13.02 -4.67 11.74
C THR A 189 11.57 -4.31 11.38
N VAL A 190 11.18 -4.51 10.14
CA VAL A 190 9.85 -4.12 9.64
C VAL A 190 9.13 -5.33 9.10
N VAL A 191 7.88 -5.51 9.51
CA VAL A 191 6.99 -6.56 9.00
C VAL A 191 6.09 -5.96 7.92
N GLY A 192 6.27 -6.42 6.69
CA GLY A 192 5.55 -5.96 5.51
C GLY A 192 4.32 -6.81 5.16
N LYS A 193 3.77 -6.57 3.97
CA LYS A 193 2.64 -7.33 3.43
C LYS A 193 2.98 -8.83 3.33
N GLY A 194 2.08 -9.68 3.79
CA GLY A 194 2.27 -11.14 3.77
C GLY A 194 3.22 -11.63 4.86
N ASN A 195 3.36 -10.88 5.95
CA ASN A 195 4.22 -11.21 7.11
C ASN A 195 5.72 -11.37 6.74
N LYS A 196 6.15 -10.74 5.64
CA LYS A 196 7.56 -10.74 5.23
C LYS A 196 8.33 -9.73 6.07
N THR A 197 9.33 -10.21 6.79
CA THR A 197 10.23 -9.39 7.60
C THR A 197 11.39 -8.89 6.75
N ARG A 198 11.79 -7.63 6.96
CA ARG A 198 13.01 -7.07 6.42
C ARG A 198 13.71 -6.19 7.43
N HIS A 199 15.00 -6.03 7.26
CA HIS A 199 15.84 -5.22 8.12
C HIS A 199 16.32 -4.00 7.35
N ILE A 200 16.24 -2.83 7.94
CA ILE A 200 16.70 -1.57 7.37
C ILE A 200 17.76 -1.00 8.30
N LEU A 201 18.95 -0.80 7.80
CA LEU A 201 20.01 -0.12 8.53
C LEU A 201 19.72 1.39 8.54
N LEU A 202 19.84 1.99 9.71
CA LEU A 202 19.69 3.42 9.91
C LEU A 202 21.08 4.06 9.98
N PRO A 203 21.30 5.20 9.30
CA PRO A 203 22.53 5.97 9.47
C PRO A 203 22.72 6.39 10.93
N GLU A 204 23.97 6.56 11.35
CA GLU A 204 24.34 6.87 12.74
C GLU A 204 23.54 8.06 13.31
N TYR A 205 23.46 9.17 12.56
CA TYR A 205 22.74 10.35 13.02
C TYR A 205 21.26 10.07 13.30
N LEU A 206 20.59 9.31 12.42
CA LEU A 206 19.17 8.98 12.61
C LEU A 206 18.97 7.99 13.76
N TRP A 207 19.91 7.07 13.92
CA TRP A 207 19.90 6.16 15.07
C TRP A 207 20.01 6.91 16.39
N VAL A 208 20.94 7.85 16.49
CA VAL A 208 21.12 8.69 17.69
C VAL A 208 19.85 9.48 17.99
N GLU A 209 19.30 10.19 16.99
CA GLU A 209 18.06 10.95 17.15
C GLU A 209 16.88 10.06 17.61
N MET A 210 16.80 8.82 17.07
CA MET A 210 15.76 7.87 17.49
C MET A 210 15.96 7.43 18.95
N MET A 211 17.19 7.19 19.38
CA MET A 211 17.47 6.78 20.76
C MET A 211 17.23 7.94 21.75
N GLU A 212 17.57 9.16 21.38
CA GLU A 212 17.24 10.35 22.17
C GLU A 212 15.72 10.54 22.30
N TYR A 213 14.98 10.32 21.21
CA TYR A 213 13.52 10.39 21.23
C TYR A 213 12.88 9.28 22.06
N ARG A 214 13.51 8.10 22.11
CA ARG A 214 13.05 6.97 22.92
C ARG A 214 12.97 7.34 24.41
N GLY A 215 14.00 8.00 24.93
CA GLY A 215 14.11 8.26 26.38
C GLY A 215 13.89 6.99 27.20
N ASP A 216 12.98 7.05 28.17
CA ASP A 216 12.64 5.93 29.06
C ASP A 216 11.54 5.00 28.53
N ALA A 217 11.17 5.09 27.25
CA ALA A 217 10.14 4.24 26.68
C ALA A 217 10.56 2.76 26.67
N GLY A 218 9.64 1.88 27.07
CA GLY A 218 9.86 0.44 27.11
C GLY A 218 9.90 -0.19 25.74
N GLU A 219 10.47 -1.38 25.64
CA GLU A 219 10.59 -2.12 24.36
C GLU A 219 9.23 -2.39 23.69
N CYS A 220 8.19 -2.62 24.46
CA CYS A 220 6.86 -2.90 23.95
C CYS A 220 6.06 -1.65 23.57
N ASP A 221 6.55 -0.44 23.89
CA ASP A 221 5.88 0.80 23.59
C ASP A 221 5.95 1.09 22.09
N TYR A 222 4.90 1.74 21.56
CA TYR A 222 4.94 2.24 20.21
C TYR A 222 5.92 3.41 20.09
N VAL A 223 6.69 3.43 19.00
CA VAL A 223 7.59 4.54 18.68
C VAL A 223 6.81 5.85 18.53
N PHE A 224 5.67 5.77 17.84
CA PHE A 224 4.76 6.90 17.64
C PHE A 224 3.40 6.59 18.26
N PRO A 225 3.23 6.88 19.56
CA PRO A 225 1.97 6.63 20.25
C PRO A 225 0.91 7.64 19.86
N SER A 226 -0.35 7.22 19.97
CA SER A 226 -1.52 8.09 19.84
C SER A 226 -1.64 9.03 21.04
N ARG A 227 -2.21 10.22 20.85
CA ARG A 227 -2.58 11.12 21.95
C ARG A 227 -3.61 10.50 22.91
N ASN A 228 -4.40 9.55 22.42
CA ASN A 228 -5.48 8.90 23.19
C ASN A 228 -5.02 7.65 23.97
N GLY A 229 -3.74 7.50 24.22
CA GLY A 229 -3.18 6.43 25.06
C GLY A 229 -1.84 5.90 24.55
N LYS A 230 -0.90 5.71 25.45
CA LYS A 230 0.47 5.21 25.15
C LYS A 230 0.48 3.81 24.51
N ASN A 231 -0.54 3.00 24.75
CA ASN A 231 -0.66 1.64 24.22
C ASN A 231 -1.37 1.57 22.85
N LYS A 232 -1.65 2.70 22.21
CA LYS A 232 -2.23 2.75 20.86
C LYS A 232 -1.27 3.43 19.89
N PRO A 233 -1.11 2.90 18.68
CA PRO A 233 -0.26 3.53 17.67
C PRO A 233 -0.89 4.83 17.18
N LEU A 234 -0.07 5.70 16.62
CA LEU A 234 -0.53 6.83 15.83
C LEU A 234 -1.36 6.31 14.65
N ASN A 235 -2.52 6.91 14.40
CA ASN A 235 -3.35 6.54 13.26
C ASN A 235 -2.68 7.03 11.96
N ARG A 236 -2.76 6.24 10.90
CA ARG A 236 -2.31 6.63 9.55
C ARG A 236 -2.91 7.95 9.09
N GLN A 237 -4.19 8.17 9.38
CA GLN A 237 -4.89 9.42 9.05
C GLN A 237 -4.29 10.64 9.75
N ASN A 238 -3.60 10.46 10.89
CA ASN A 238 -2.95 11.54 11.62
C ASN A 238 -1.53 11.84 11.12
N VAL A 239 -0.95 10.96 10.29
CA VAL A 239 0.36 11.20 9.65
C VAL A 239 0.21 12.09 8.41
N ASP A 240 -0.86 11.92 7.63
CA ASP A 240 -1.07 12.72 6.42
C ASP A 240 -1.08 14.23 6.68
N PRO A 241 -1.75 14.78 7.73
CA PRO A 241 -1.64 16.20 8.10
C PRO A 241 -0.20 16.63 8.40
N ILE A 242 0.59 15.79 9.08
CA ILE A 242 1.99 16.13 9.39
C ILE A 242 2.80 16.34 8.10
N ILE A 243 2.60 15.48 7.11
CA ILE A 243 3.29 15.58 5.81
C ILE A 243 2.80 16.82 5.03
N LYS A 244 1.49 17.07 5.04
CA LYS A 244 0.90 18.22 4.37
C LYS A 244 1.36 19.54 4.98
N ASP A 245 1.34 19.65 6.29
CA ASP A 245 1.82 20.83 7.00
C ASP A 245 3.31 21.10 6.73
N ALA A 246 4.13 20.04 6.68
CA ALA A 246 5.55 20.17 6.35
C ALA A 246 5.76 20.59 4.88
N ALA A 247 4.96 20.06 3.96
CA ALA A 247 5.00 20.43 2.54
C ALA A 247 4.53 21.88 2.32
N GLU A 248 3.44 22.28 2.96
CA GLU A 248 2.91 23.65 2.91
C GLU A 248 3.93 24.68 3.40
N ARG A 249 4.58 24.42 4.55
CA ARG A 249 5.67 25.26 5.07
C ARG A 249 6.83 25.40 4.09
N ALA A 250 7.10 24.36 3.32
CA ALA A 250 8.13 24.36 2.29
C ALA A 250 7.68 24.94 0.94
N GLY A 251 6.44 25.46 0.85
CA GLY A 251 5.87 25.99 -0.40
C GLY A 251 5.60 24.92 -1.47
N LEU A 252 5.47 23.65 -1.07
CA LEU A 252 5.24 22.54 -1.97
C LEU A 252 3.74 22.27 -2.19
N SER A 253 3.44 21.46 -3.19
CA SER A 253 2.06 21.08 -3.53
C SER A 253 1.35 20.35 -2.37
N GLU A 254 0.07 20.66 -2.16
CA GLU A 254 -0.85 19.95 -1.23
C GLU A 254 -1.01 18.44 -1.55
N LYS A 255 -0.59 18.01 -2.75
CA LYS A 255 -0.64 16.61 -3.18
C LYS A 255 0.47 15.76 -2.57
N VAL A 256 1.47 16.38 -1.94
CA VAL A 256 2.57 15.66 -1.27
C VAL A 256 2.00 14.73 -0.21
N SER A 257 2.50 13.50 -0.18
CA SER A 257 2.03 12.45 0.73
C SER A 257 3.21 11.55 1.17
N CYS A 258 2.95 10.70 2.16
CA CYS A 258 3.94 9.71 2.61
C CYS A 258 4.54 8.88 1.46
N HIS A 259 3.73 8.59 0.43
CA HIS A 259 4.20 7.83 -0.73
C HIS A 259 5.21 8.61 -1.57
N TRP A 260 5.10 9.94 -1.65
CA TRP A 260 6.07 10.75 -2.38
C TRP A 260 7.46 10.68 -1.74
N LEU A 261 7.55 10.78 -0.40
CA LEU A 261 8.82 10.65 0.33
C LEU A 261 9.46 9.28 0.07
N ARG A 262 8.65 8.23 0.10
CA ARG A 262 9.12 6.88 -0.20
C ARG A 262 9.50 6.69 -1.68
N HIS A 263 8.79 7.31 -2.62
CA HIS A 263 9.17 7.33 -4.04
C HIS A 263 10.49 8.07 -4.23
N SER A 264 10.65 9.23 -3.61
CA SER A 264 11.90 9.98 -3.63
C SER A 264 13.08 9.18 -3.06
N HIS A 265 12.87 8.42 -1.96
CA HIS A 265 13.89 7.49 -1.47
C HIS A 265 14.39 6.53 -2.56
N ALA A 266 13.46 5.88 -3.27
CA ALA A 266 13.83 4.91 -4.30
C ALA A 266 14.54 5.56 -5.49
N THR A 267 14.02 6.69 -5.98
CA THR A 267 14.56 7.42 -7.11
C THR A 267 15.96 7.97 -6.80
N HIS A 268 16.12 8.66 -5.67
CA HIS A 268 17.43 9.22 -5.30
C HIS A 268 18.50 8.14 -5.06
N ASN A 269 18.12 6.99 -4.49
CA ASN A 269 19.06 5.86 -4.39
C ASN A 269 19.43 5.30 -5.77
N ALA A 270 18.48 5.17 -6.68
CA ALA A 270 18.76 4.72 -8.04
C ALA A 270 19.67 5.71 -8.79
N GLU A 271 19.43 7.02 -8.66
CA GLU A 271 20.26 8.08 -9.23
C GLU A 271 21.68 8.10 -8.67
N ARG A 272 21.88 7.69 -7.41
CA ARG A 272 23.19 7.52 -6.77
C ARG A 272 23.89 6.20 -7.14
N GLY A 273 23.26 5.37 -7.98
CA GLY A 273 23.84 4.09 -8.40
C GLY A 273 23.72 2.98 -7.36
N THR A 274 22.85 3.13 -6.35
CA THR A 274 22.58 2.05 -5.40
C THR A 274 22.03 0.83 -6.16
N PRO A 275 22.59 -0.38 -5.92
CA PRO A 275 22.10 -1.58 -6.60
C PRO A 275 20.60 -1.79 -6.43
N VAL A 276 19.90 -2.03 -7.54
CA VAL A 276 18.42 -2.19 -7.55
C VAL A 276 17.91 -3.26 -6.59
N PRO A 277 18.59 -4.43 -6.45
CA PRO A 277 18.21 -5.44 -5.46
C PRO A 277 18.24 -4.91 -4.02
N LEU A 278 19.20 -4.02 -3.69
CA LEU A 278 19.30 -3.42 -2.37
C LEU A 278 18.16 -2.43 -2.11
N ILE A 279 17.80 -1.59 -3.11
CA ILE A 279 16.63 -0.71 -3.04
C ILE A 279 15.36 -1.54 -2.85
N GLN A 280 15.20 -2.61 -3.65
CA GLN A 280 14.06 -3.52 -3.56
C GLN A 280 13.95 -4.15 -2.17
N GLN A 281 15.05 -4.64 -1.63
CA GLN A 281 15.11 -5.23 -0.28
C GLN A 281 14.72 -4.22 0.79
N THR A 282 15.31 -3.02 0.77
CA THR A 282 15.01 -1.94 1.72
C THR A 282 13.54 -1.53 1.66
N MET A 283 12.99 -1.39 0.46
CA MET A 283 11.60 -1.02 0.27
C MET A 283 10.62 -2.18 0.51
N GLY A 284 11.06 -3.42 0.46
CA GLY A 284 10.21 -4.62 0.59
C GLY A 284 9.19 -4.70 -0.54
N HIS A 285 9.65 -4.50 -1.79
CA HIS A 285 8.85 -4.76 -2.97
C HIS A 285 8.86 -6.26 -3.29
N ALA A 286 7.66 -6.85 -3.41
CA ALA A 286 7.53 -8.27 -3.73
C ALA A 286 7.93 -8.58 -5.18
N ASP A 287 7.84 -7.59 -6.07
CA ASP A 287 8.12 -7.69 -7.49
C ASP A 287 9.19 -6.66 -7.89
N LEU A 288 10.20 -7.13 -8.63
CA LEU A 288 11.28 -6.29 -9.17
C LEU A 288 10.73 -5.20 -10.10
N ALA A 289 9.69 -5.53 -10.88
CA ALA A 289 9.04 -4.58 -11.78
C ALA A 289 8.54 -3.31 -11.06
N THR A 290 8.20 -3.41 -9.77
CA THR A 290 7.83 -2.23 -8.98
C THR A 290 9.03 -1.33 -8.68
N THR A 291 10.23 -1.89 -8.56
CA THR A 291 11.45 -1.12 -8.26
C THR A 291 12.09 -0.59 -9.54
N THR A 292 12.02 -1.33 -10.65
CA THR A 292 12.56 -0.89 -11.95
C THR A 292 11.86 0.35 -12.50
N GLN A 293 10.65 0.64 -12.06
CA GLN A 293 9.94 1.88 -12.42
C GLN A 293 10.65 3.17 -11.93
N TYR A 294 11.57 3.06 -10.97
CA TYR A 294 12.39 4.17 -10.46
C TYR A 294 13.72 4.30 -11.18
N ILE A 295 14.07 3.34 -12.03
CA ILE A 295 15.29 3.37 -12.81
C ILE A 295 14.99 4.10 -14.11
N HIS A 296 15.20 5.39 -14.10
CA HIS A 296 15.28 6.14 -15.34
C HIS A 296 16.65 5.83 -15.98
N ILE A 297 16.62 5.27 -17.18
CA ILE A 297 17.83 5.16 -17.99
C ILE A 297 18.35 6.59 -18.15
N ARG A 298 19.52 6.89 -17.58
CA ARG A 298 20.14 8.20 -17.77
C ARG A 298 20.36 8.40 -19.26
N PRO A 299 19.95 9.52 -19.85
CA PRO A 299 20.32 9.86 -21.22
C PRO A 299 21.84 9.84 -21.30
N GLY A 300 22.42 8.96 -22.08
CA GLY A 300 23.88 8.80 -22.22
C GLY A 300 24.49 7.67 -21.37
N ASP A 301 23.74 6.95 -20.57
CA ASP A 301 24.21 5.73 -19.90
C ASP A 301 23.88 4.48 -20.73
N SER A 302 24.86 3.60 -20.91
CA SER A 302 24.71 2.35 -21.66
C SER A 302 25.52 1.26 -20.97
N SER A 303 24.99 0.04 -20.94
CA SER A 303 25.73 -1.11 -20.40
C SER A 303 27.09 -1.32 -21.08
N ALA A 304 27.22 -0.89 -22.32
CA ALA A 304 28.50 -0.93 -23.06
C ALA A 304 29.58 -0.07 -22.43
N MET A 305 29.22 1.00 -21.73
CA MET A 305 30.18 1.90 -21.04
C MET A 305 30.80 1.26 -19.80
N HIS A 306 30.24 0.17 -19.32
CA HIS A 306 30.69 -0.54 -18.11
C HIS A 306 31.50 -1.81 -18.42
N LEU A 307 31.72 -2.12 -19.71
CA LEU A 307 32.58 -3.23 -20.13
C LEU A 307 34.02 -2.78 -20.29
N PRO A 308 35.03 -3.62 -19.92
CA PRO A 308 36.42 -3.31 -20.19
C PRO A 308 36.67 -3.30 -21.70
N ARG A 309 37.68 -2.54 -22.12
CA ARG A 309 38.17 -2.64 -23.51
C ARG A 309 38.71 -4.05 -23.74
N VAL A 310 38.16 -4.72 -24.77
CA VAL A 310 38.63 -6.02 -25.24
C VAL A 310 39.72 -5.81 -26.25
#